data_8a3e7e306eca5595828fc0effd9dd7d5
#
_entry.id   8a3e7e306eca5595828fc0effd9dd7d5
#
_cell.length_a   1.000
_cell.length_b   1.000
_cell.length_c   1.000
_cell.angle_alpha   90.00
_cell.angle_beta   90.00
_cell.angle_gamma   90.00
#
_symmetry.space_group_name_H-M   'P 1'
#
loop_
_entity.id
_entity.type
_entity.pdbx_description
1 polymer ?
#
loop_
_entity_poly.entity_id
_entity_poly.type
_entity_poly.pdbx_seq_one_letter_code
_entity_poly.pdbx_strand_id
1 'polypeptide(L)'
;MTSRSRGFLIPFRDKLVPLTPEEIAYFHTSDERVSVATLDGRTLPVDRSLDTLMGQLPAADFYRANRQFIVSRRAIADLSVWFGSRLTLNLCVKTPERIVISKARVPEFKRWFLEGV
;
A
#
# COMPACT_ATOMS: atom_id res chain seq x y z
N MET A 1 9.50 -18.20 17.87
CA MET A 1 9.78 -18.05 16.46
C MET A 1 8.86 -17.02 15.82
N THR A 2 9.42 -16.13 15.06
CA THR A 2 8.63 -15.07 14.43
C THR A 2 7.87 -15.63 13.23
N SER A 3 6.56 -15.38 13.16
CA SER A 3 5.83 -15.76 11.99
C SER A 3 6.23 -14.83 10.85
N ARG A 4 6.42 -15.39 9.68
CA ARG A 4 6.73 -14.59 8.50
C ARG A 4 5.46 -14.34 7.71
N SER A 5 5.34 -13.13 7.20
CA SER A 5 4.30 -12.82 6.26
C SER A 5 4.53 -13.62 4.97
N ARG A 6 3.44 -14.07 4.35
CA ARG A 6 3.56 -14.79 3.10
C ARG A 6 4.04 -13.87 2.00
N GLY A 7 4.98 -14.36 1.23
CA GLY A 7 5.43 -13.69 0.03
C GLY A 7 4.45 -13.89 -1.12
N PHE A 8 4.70 -13.15 -2.18
CA PHE A 8 3.95 -13.23 -3.41
C PHE A 8 4.87 -13.68 -4.54
N LEU A 9 4.32 -14.43 -5.48
CA LEU A 9 4.97 -14.69 -6.75
C LEU A 9 4.20 -13.91 -7.80
N ILE A 10 4.82 -12.89 -8.36
CA ILE A 10 4.18 -12.00 -9.32
C ILE A 10 4.60 -12.40 -10.72
N PRO A 11 3.66 -12.87 -11.56
CA PRO A 11 4.01 -13.17 -12.95
C PRO A 11 4.41 -11.89 -13.69
N PHE A 12 5.56 -11.92 -14.32
CA PHE A 12 6.03 -10.81 -15.13
C PHE A 12 6.84 -11.34 -16.28
N ARG A 13 6.27 -11.24 -17.49
CA ARG A 13 6.85 -11.82 -18.70
C ARG A 13 6.96 -13.33 -18.53
N ASP A 14 8.15 -13.91 -18.70
CA ASP A 14 8.39 -15.34 -18.54
C ASP A 14 8.89 -15.71 -17.15
N LYS A 15 8.72 -14.82 -16.16
CA LYS A 15 9.26 -15.02 -14.82
C LYS A 15 8.16 -14.94 -13.77
N LEU A 16 8.45 -15.53 -12.62
CA LEU A 16 7.70 -15.33 -11.40
C LEU A 16 8.61 -14.57 -10.45
N VAL A 17 8.25 -13.34 -10.14
CA VAL A 17 9.08 -12.46 -9.31
C VAL A 17 8.63 -12.59 -7.86
N PRO A 18 9.50 -13.04 -6.95
CA PRO A 18 9.14 -13.14 -5.55
C PRO A 18 9.17 -11.76 -4.89
N LEU A 19 8.13 -11.46 -4.12
CA LEU A 19 8.07 -10.23 -3.31
C LEU A 19 7.60 -10.61 -1.91
N THR A 20 8.28 -10.06 -0.90
CA THR A 20 7.80 -10.16 0.47
C THR A 20 7.02 -8.89 0.82
N PRO A 21 6.08 -8.96 1.77
CA PRO A 21 5.38 -7.75 2.20
C PRO A 21 6.33 -6.64 2.65
N GLU A 22 7.48 -6.98 3.23
CA GLU A 22 8.48 -6.02 3.67
C GLU A 22 9.09 -5.20 2.53
N GLU A 23 9.06 -5.72 1.31
CA GLU A 23 9.59 -5.02 0.13
C GLU A 23 8.57 -4.11 -0.53
N ILE A 24 7.30 -4.20 -0.16
CA ILE A 24 6.21 -3.53 -0.85
C ILE A 24 5.98 -2.14 -0.29
N ALA A 25 5.90 -1.15 -1.18
CA ALA A 25 5.55 0.23 -0.81
C ALA A 25 4.04 0.45 -0.89
N TYR A 26 3.43 0.10 -2.01
CA TYR A 26 1.99 0.26 -2.18
C TYR A 26 1.47 -0.59 -3.33
N PHE A 27 0.14 -0.79 -3.33
CA PHE A 27 -0.58 -1.31 -4.48
C PHE A 27 -1.48 -0.20 -5.00
N HIS A 28 -1.66 -0.14 -6.30
CA HIS A 28 -2.45 0.90 -6.96
C HIS A 28 -3.32 0.27 -8.04
N THR A 29 -4.54 0.75 -8.15
CA THR A 29 -5.41 0.35 -9.26
C THR A 29 -5.80 1.57 -10.07
N SER A 30 -5.76 1.42 -11.39
CA SER A 30 -6.16 2.44 -12.35
C SER A 30 -6.53 1.75 -13.65
N ASP A 31 -7.64 2.17 -14.26
CA ASP A 31 -8.10 1.58 -15.52
C ASP A 31 -8.22 0.06 -15.43
N GLU A 32 -8.77 -0.42 -14.31
CA GLU A 32 -8.98 -1.86 -14.04
C GLU A 32 -7.69 -2.67 -13.98
N ARG A 33 -6.54 -2.00 -13.88
CA ARG A 33 -5.25 -2.66 -13.73
C ARG A 33 -4.69 -2.41 -12.35
N VAL A 34 -4.17 -3.46 -11.75
CA VAL A 34 -3.54 -3.38 -10.44
C VAL A 34 -2.03 -3.53 -10.60
N SER A 35 -1.30 -2.71 -9.90
CA SER A 35 0.16 -2.78 -9.86
C SER A 35 0.66 -2.74 -8.43
N VAL A 36 1.86 -3.27 -8.22
CA VAL A 36 2.58 -3.19 -6.95
C VAL A 36 3.86 -2.41 -7.17
N ALA A 37 4.15 -1.49 -6.26
CA ALA A 37 5.40 -0.74 -6.26
C ALA A 37 6.21 -1.18 -5.06
N THR A 38 7.51 -1.37 -5.28
CA THR A 38 8.42 -1.79 -4.21
C THR A 38 9.18 -0.60 -3.64
N LEU A 39 9.74 -0.80 -2.45
CA LEU A 39 10.54 0.24 -1.80
C LEU A 39 11.81 0.57 -2.57
N ASP A 40 12.32 -0.37 -3.38
CA ASP A 40 13.49 -0.16 -4.21
C ASP A 40 13.15 0.38 -5.61
N GLY A 41 11.90 0.77 -5.84
CA GLY A 41 11.53 1.49 -7.05
C GLY A 41 11.04 0.66 -8.23
N ARG A 42 10.78 -0.63 -8.04
CA ARG A 42 10.21 -1.47 -9.10
C ARG A 42 8.69 -1.34 -9.11
N THR A 43 8.08 -1.52 -10.28
CA THR A 43 6.64 -1.59 -10.43
C THR A 43 6.30 -2.82 -11.27
N LEU A 44 5.38 -3.64 -10.75
CA LEU A 44 5.00 -4.90 -11.41
C LEU A 44 3.49 -4.99 -11.51
N PRO A 45 2.97 -5.61 -12.57
CA PRO A 45 1.53 -5.84 -12.68
C PRO A 45 1.08 -6.94 -11.70
N VAL A 46 -0.14 -6.81 -11.20
CA VAL A 46 -0.71 -7.80 -10.27
C VAL A 46 -2.05 -8.24 -10.84
N ASP A 47 -2.33 -9.54 -10.75
CA ASP A 47 -3.53 -10.14 -11.32
C ASP A 47 -4.67 -10.31 -10.29
N ARG A 48 -4.65 -9.55 -9.22
CA ARG A 48 -5.64 -9.60 -8.15
C ARG A 48 -6.19 -8.22 -7.86
N SER A 49 -7.43 -8.18 -7.38
CA SER A 49 -8.04 -6.93 -6.95
C SER A 49 -7.42 -6.44 -5.64
N LEU A 50 -7.58 -5.14 -5.36
CA LEU A 50 -7.14 -4.59 -4.08
C LEU A 50 -7.90 -5.26 -2.92
N ASP A 51 -9.17 -5.57 -3.09
CA ASP A 51 -9.94 -6.23 -2.03
C ASP A 51 -9.37 -7.61 -1.70
N THR A 52 -9.01 -8.38 -2.73
CA THR A 52 -8.38 -9.68 -2.53
C THR A 52 -7.05 -9.55 -1.82
N LEU A 53 -6.24 -8.56 -2.25
CA LEU A 53 -4.93 -8.33 -1.65
C LEU A 53 -5.04 -7.96 -0.18
N MET A 54 -6.03 -7.12 0.20
CA MET A 54 -6.21 -6.77 1.62
C MET A 54 -6.44 -7.98 2.49
N GLY A 55 -7.13 -9.00 1.96
CA GLY A 55 -7.36 -10.25 2.69
C GLY A 55 -6.10 -11.11 2.84
N GLN A 56 -5.05 -10.82 2.07
CA GLN A 56 -3.82 -11.61 2.06
C GLN A 56 -2.64 -10.89 2.71
N LEU A 57 -2.77 -9.60 2.99
CA LEU A 57 -1.71 -8.78 3.56
C LEU A 57 -1.85 -8.68 5.07
N PRO A 58 -0.73 -8.55 5.81
CA PRO A 58 -0.79 -8.34 7.26
C PRO A 58 -1.48 -6.99 7.56
N ALA A 59 -2.59 -7.04 8.27
CA ALA A 59 -3.38 -5.85 8.57
C ALA A 59 -2.62 -4.82 9.39
N ALA A 60 -1.65 -5.27 10.19
CA ALA A 60 -0.83 -4.35 10.99
C ALA A 60 0.09 -3.50 10.13
N ASP A 61 0.45 -3.97 8.94
CA ASP A 61 1.46 -3.33 8.10
C ASP A 61 0.89 -2.63 6.87
N PHE A 62 -0.36 -2.89 6.52
CA PHE A 62 -0.98 -2.35 5.30
C PHE A 62 -2.33 -1.72 5.60
N TYR A 63 -2.60 -0.62 4.92
CA TYR A 63 -3.86 0.11 5.10
C TYR A 63 -4.49 0.40 3.74
N ARG A 64 -5.80 0.14 3.63
CA ARG A 64 -6.56 0.51 2.43
C ARG A 64 -6.85 2.01 2.52
N ALA A 65 -6.00 2.81 1.89
CA ALA A 65 -6.08 4.27 1.99
C ALA A 65 -7.37 4.81 1.36
N ASN A 66 -7.71 4.29 0.19
CA ASN A 66 -8.93 4.66 -0.53
C ASN A 66 -9.21 3.59 -1.58
N ARG A 67 -10.08 3.88 -2.54
CA ARG A 67 -10.44 2.89 -3.56
C ARG A 67 -9.28 2.51 -4.47
N GLN A 68 -8.27 3.36 -4.56
CA GLN A 68 -7.19 3.19 -5.53
C GLN A 68 -5.89 2.71 -4.91
N PHE A 69 -5.73 2.79 -3.59
CA PHE A 69 -4.45 2.51 -2.95
C PHE A 69 -4.55 1.62 -1.72
N ILE A 70 -3.59 0.70 -1.64
CA ILE A 70 -3.22 0.05 -0.38
C ILE A 70 -1.78 0.51 -0.11
N VAL A 71 -1.50 1.01 1.10
CA VAL A 71 -0.17 1.51 1.44
C VAL A 71 0.46 0.70 2.54
N SER A 72 1.78 0.55 2.47
CA SER A 72 2.57 -0.05 3.52
C SER A 72 2.93 1.00 4.56
N ARG A 73 2.84 0.65 5.84
CA ARG A 73 3.23 1.55 6.93
C ARG A 73 4.65 2.07 6.75
N ARG A 74 5.58 1.19 6.40
CA ARG A 74 7.00 1.56 6.28
C ARG A 74 7.29 2.46 5.08
N ALA A 75 6.39 2.55 4.13
CA ALA A 75 6.57 3.43 2.98
C ALA A 75 6.16 4.88 3.29
N ILE A 76 5.39 5.10 4.35
CA ILE A 76 4.88 6.43 4.69
C ILE A 76 6.00 7.23 5.35
N ALA A 77 6.43 8.32 4.69
CA ALA A 77 7.46 9.20 5.21
C ALA A 77 6.85 10.23 6.18
N ASP A 78 5.77 10.85 5.78
CA ASP A 78 5.02 11.78 6.61
C ASP A 78 3.62 12.01 6.05
N LEU A 79 2.86 12.86 6.71
CA LEU A 79 1.47 13.14 6.37
C LEU A 79 1.32 14.64 6.17
N SER A 80 0.51 15.04 5.19
CA SER A 80 0.17 16.43 4.99
C SER A 80 -1.30 16.67 5.29
N VAL A 81 -1.60 17.79 5.92
CA VAL A 81 -2.98 18.22 6.11
C VAL A 81 -3.49 18.75 4.77
N TRP A 82 -4.65 18.24 4.34
CA TRP A 82 -5.25 18.62 3.08
C TRP A 82 -6.56 19.33 3.36
N PHE A 83 -6.95 20.23 2.47
CA PHE A 83 -8.17 20.99 2.69
C PHE A 83 -9.38 20.04 2.85
N GLY A 84 -10.42 20.51 3.54
CA GLY A 84 -11.58 19.67 3.86
C GLY A 84 -11.31 18.69 4.97
N SER A 85 -10.31 18.94 5.82
CA SER A 85 -9.93 18.08 6.95
C SER A 85 -9.50 16.69 6.53
N ARG A 86 -9.01 16.54 5.29
CA ARG A 86 -8.44 15.29 4.78
C ARG A 86 -6.96 15.24 5.06
N LEU A 87 -6.36 14.08 4.87
CA LEU A 87 -4.91 13.90 4.93
C LEU A 87 -4.41 13.40 3.60
N THR A 88 -3.18 13.75 3.27
CA THR A 88 -2.46 13.10 2.17
C THR A 88 -1.27 12.36 2.75
N LEU A 89 -0.97 11.20 2.16
CA LEU A 89 0.16 10.38 2.58
C LEU A 89 1.32 10.65 1.65
N ASN A 90 2.46 11.01 2.23
CA ASN A 90 3.69 11.23 1.47
C ASN A 90 4.58 10.02 1.65
N LEU A 91 4.81 9.29 0.57
CA LEU A 91 5.60 8.07 0.63
C LEU A 91 7.06 8.35 0.28
N CYS A 92 7.92 7.44 0.70
CA CYS A 92 9.35 7.52 0.39
C CYS A 92 9.66 7.13 -1.06
N VAL A 93 8.66 6.71 -1.82
CA VAL A 93 8.78 6.38 -3.24
C VAL A 93 7.79 7.21 -4.04
N LYS A 94 8.01 7.32 -5.35
CA LYS A 94 7.08 8.05 -6.21
C LYS A 94 5.75 7.33 -6.30
N THR A 95 4.66 8.09 -6.37
CA THR A 95 3.32 7.55 -6.56
C THR A 95 2.71 8.17 -7.81
N PRO A 96 1.82 7.44 -8.51
CA PRO A 96 1.22 7.95 -9.74
C PRO A 96 0.26 9.11 -9.50
N GLU A 97 -0.27 9.23 -8.27
CA GLU A 97 -1.18 10.31 -7.92
C GLU A 97 -1.15 10.48 -6.41
N ARG A 98 -1.75 11.58 -5.95
CA ARG A 98 -1.82 11.87 -4.51
C ARG A 98 -2.68 10.83 -3.79
N ILE A 99 -2.22 10.40 -2.64
CA ILE A 99 -2.96 9.42 -1.83
C ILE A 99 -3.71 10.18 -0.74
N VAL A 100 -5.03 10.20 -0.84
CA VAL A 100 -5.88 11.00 0.05
C VAL A 100 -6.68 10.09 0.99
N ILE A 101 -6.65 10.42 2.28
CA ILE A 101 -7.52 9.81 3.28
C ILE A 101 -8.70 10.76 3.50
N SER A 102 -9.91 10.25 3.34
CA SER A 102 -11.12 11.07 3.52
C SER A 102 -11.25 11.54 4.96
N LYS A 103 -11.92 12.67 5.15
CA LYS A 103 -12.15 13.23 6.49
C LYS A 103 -12.70 12.19 7.45
N ALA A 104 -13.68 11.41 7.02
CA ALA A 104 -14.33 10.43 7.87
C ALA A 104 -13.39 9.33 8.35
N ARG A 105 -12.37 9.02 7.55
CA ARG A 105 -11.45 7.92 7.87
C ARG A 105 -10.16 8.37 8.55
N VAL A 106 -9.94 9.67 8.67
CA VAL A 106 -8.71 10.19 9.29
C VAL A 106 -8.50 9.65 10.71
N PRO A 107 -9.51 9.62 11.61
CA PRO A 107 -9.28 9.07 12.96
C PRO A 107 -8.87 7.60 12.95
N GLU A 108 -9.50 6.78 12.11
CA GLU A 108 -9.15 5.37 11.99
C GLU A 108 -7.72 5.20 11.45
N PHE A 109 -7.37 5.97 10.42
CA PHE A 109 -6.03 5.91 9.86
C PHE A 109 -4.97 6.28 10.89
N LYS A 110 -5.17 7.37 11.61
CA LYS A 110 -4.22 7.81 12.64
C LYS A 110 -4.01 6.74 13.70
N ARG A 111 -5.10 6.10 14.13
CA ARG A 111 -5.01 5.03 15.13
C ARG A 111 -4.17 3.88 14.60
N TRP A 112 -4.48 3.43 13.38
CA TRP A 112 -3.71 2.36 12.75
C TRP A 112 -2.24 2.73 12.61
N PHE A 113 -1.97 3.94 12.15
CA PHE A 113 -0.60 4.39 11.90
C PHE A 113 0.22 4.44 13.19
N LEU A 114 -0.36 4.98 14.23
CA LEU A 114 0.35 5.14 15.51
C LEU A 114 0.55 3.83 16.25
N GLU A 115 -0.31 2.85 16.07
CA GLU A 115 -0.17 1.54 16.71
C GLU A 115 1.07 0.79 16.25
N GLY A 116 1.60 1.12 15.09
CA GLY A 116 2.78 0.46 14.54
C GLY A 116 4.09 1.19 14.79
N VAL A 117 4.05 2.27 15.54
CA VAL A 117 5.24 3.10 15.78
C VAL A 117 5.93 2.70 17.07
#